data_616f68c474ea68b0dc8f1f8bcc7336df
#
_entry.id   616f68c474ea68b0dc8f1f8bcc7336df
#
_cell.length_a   1.000
_cell.length_b   1.000
_cell.length_c   1.000
_cell.angle_alpha   90.00
_cell.angle_beta   90.00
_cell.angle_gamma   90.00
#
_symmetry.space_group_name_H-M   'P 1'
#
loop_
_entity.id
_entity.type
_entity.pdbx_description
1 polymer ?
#
loop_
_entity_poly.entity_id
_entity_poly.type
_entity_poly.pdbx_seq_one_letter_code
_entity_poly.pdbx_strand_id
1 'polypeptide(L)'
;MIQFLAAFLVFMVFNFSLGTSPTGRGEVVSYSPVIDESWGAVHAFHTSLTEIQYNAKEKSLEISIRMFTDDLETALTKFNNGQKVMIGGKNDNSDAVLSKYIQQHFAIISPQKQKKPLNFIGKELEGDATWIYVEIPNSQDFKGYFLYNNLMQEMFDDQTNLVNFTYLGNKKTYLFNAKTKSAEIDL
;
A
#
# COMPACT_ATOMS: atom_id res chain seq x y z
N MET A 1 22.43 5.96 -15.35
CA MET A 1 20.98 5.70 -15.22
C MET A 1 20.76 4.20 -14.96
N ILE A 2 21.41 3.60 -13.97
CA ILE A 2 21.18 2.23 -13.45
C ILE A 2 21.94 2.18 -12.10
N GLN A 3 21.35 2.72 -11.03
CA GLN A 3 21.90 2.59 -9.66
C GLN A 3 20.82 2.72 -8.56
N PHE A 4 19.53 2.68 -8.90
CA PHE A 4 18.44 2.90 -7.92
C PHE A 4 17.88 1.63 -7.25
N LEU A 5 18.44 0.46 -7.51
CA LEU A 5 17.86 -0.81 -6.99
C LEU A 5 18.55 -1.38 -5.75
N ALA A 6 19.53 -0.70 -5.14
CA ALA A 6 20.38 -1.31 -4.12
C ALA A 6 20.12 -0.86 -2.67
N ALA A 7 19.20 0.05 -2.39
CA ALA A 7 19.04 0.65 -1.04
C ALA A 7 17.83 0.17 -0.24
N PHE A 8 16.95 -0.67 -0.79
CA PHE A 8 15.67 -1.04 -0.12
C PHE A 8 15.64 -2.43 0.52
N LEU A 9 16.78 -3.11 0.63
CA LEU A 9 16.83 -4.44 1.26
C LEU A 9 17.16 -4.33 2.76
N VAL A 10 16.22 -3.86 3.58
CA VAL A 10 16.29 -4.06 5.03
C VAL A 10 15.57 -5.37 5.37
N PHE A 11 16.35 -6.43 5.51
CA PHE A 11 15.91 -7.73 6.01
C PHE A 11 15.47 -7.61 7.47
N MET A 12 14.14 -7.67 7.73
CA MET A 12 13.65 -8.06 9.05
C MET A 12 13.58 -9.59 9.12
N VAL A 13 14.61 -10.21 9.68
CA VAL A 13 14.59 -11.63 10.02
C VAL A 13 13.80 -11.80 11.32
N PHE A 14 12.57 -12.31 11.22
CA PHE A 14 11.79 -12.74 12.38
C PHE A 14 12.14 -14.19 12.69
N ASN A 15 12.86 -14.42 13.80
CA ASN A 15 13.09 -15.76 14.32
C ASN A 15 11.82 -16.31 14.98
N PHE A 16 11.22 -17.32 14.37
CA PHE A 16 10.11 -18.09 14.96
C PHE A 16 10.66 -19.30 15.70
N SER A 17 10.51 -19.32 17.04
CA SER A 17 10.88 -20.44 17.89
C SER A 17 9.77 -21.49 17.88
N LEU A 18 10.06 -22.70 17.44
CA LEU A 18 9.18 -23.85 17.47
C LEU A 18 9.09 -24.43 18.90
N GLY A 19 7.94 -24.22 19.53
CA GLY A 19 7.59 -24.91 20.77
C GLY A 19 7.02 -26.31 20.49
N THR A 20 7.58 -27.34 21.14
CA THR A 20 7.15 -28.72 21.07
C THR A 20 5.88 -28.97 21.90
N SER A 21 4.84 -29.55 21.28
CA SER A 21 3.60 -29.97 21.96
C SER A 21 3.66 -31.38 22.49
N PRO A 22 3.00 -31.69 23.62
CA PRO A 22 2.94 -33.04 24.16
C PRO A 22 1.87 -33.92 23.49
N THR A 23 2.19 -35.18 23.33
CA THR A 23 1.36 -36.24 22.77
C THR A 23 0.16 -36.56 23.66
N GLY A 24 -1.05 -36.34 23.15
CA GLY A 24 -2.30 -36.86 23.70
C GLY A 24 -3.04 -37.68 22.63
N ARG A 25 -3.30 -38.95 22.92
CA ARG A 25 -4.00 -39.90 22.04
C ARG A 25 -5.51 -39.67 22.17
N GLY A 26 -6.14 -39.08 21.17
CA GLY A 26 -7.59 -38.91 21.06
C GLY A 26 -8.06 -39.30 19.65
N GLU A 27 -9.18 -40.07 19.59
CA GLU A 27 -9.80 -40.55 18.36
C GLU A 27 -10.04 -39.41 17.35
N VAL A 28 -9.53 -39.60 16.15
CA VAL A 28 -9.71 -38.64 15.04
C VAL A 28 -11.03 -38.99 14.34
N VAL A 29 -12.09 -38.28 14.67
CA VAL A 29 -13.27 -38.20 13.80
C VAL A 29 -12.88 -37.34 12.62
N SER A 30 -12.66 -37.98 11.46
CA SER A 30 -12.36 -37.31 10.19
C SER A 30 -13.60 -36.56 9.70
N TYR A 31 -13.76 -35.29 10.09
CA TYR A 31 -14.57 -34.35 9.36
C TYR A 31 -13.73 -33.78 8.22
N SER A 32 -14.01 -34.19 7.00
CA SER A 32 -13.54 -33.48 5.82
C SER A 32 -14.50 -32.31 5.61
N PRO A 33 -14.11 -31.05 5.89
CA PRO A 33 -14.89 -29.93 5.39
C PRO A 33 -14.76 -29.95 3.87
N VAL A 34 -15.86 -30.00 3.16
CA VAL A 34 -15.90 -29.63 1.75
C VAL A 34 -15.57 -28.13 1.71
N ILE A 35 -14.30 -27.82 1.47
CA ILE A 35 -13.89 -26.47 1.23
C ILE A 35 -14.32 -26.15 -0.19
N ASP A 36 -15.40 -25.40 -0.33
CA ASP A 36 -15.73 -24.75 -1.59
C ASP A 36 -14.64 -23.71 -1.88
N GLU A 37 -13.71 -24.03 -2.77
CA GLU A 37 -12.57 -23.20 -3.15
C GLU A 37 -12.98 -21.93 -3.94
N SER A 38 -14.28 -21.61 -3.99
CA SER A 38 -14.81 -20.44 -4.71
C SER A 38 -14.86 -19.15 -3.86
N TRP A 39 -14.50 -19.20 -2.59
CA TRP A 39 -14.42 -18.01 -1.75
C TRP A 39 -13.04 -17.39 -1.93
N GLY A 40 -12.94 -16.38 -2.79
CA GLY A 40 -11.81 -15.45 -2.78
C GLY A 40 -11.52 -15.04 -1.33
N ALA A 41 -10.25 -14.88 -0.97
CA ALA A 41 -9.86 -14.51 0.39
C ALA A 41 -10.61 -13.24 0.79
N VAL A 42 -11.64 -13.39 1.64
CA VAL A 42 -12.36 -12.23 2.21
C VAL A 42 -11.50 -11.75 3.36
N HIS A 43 -10.81 -10.65 3.14
CA HIS A 43 -10.06 -10.00 4.21
C HIS A 43 -11.03 -9.48 5.26
N ALA A 44 -10.75 -9.79 6.53
CA ALA A 44 -11.57 -9.32 7.65
C ALA A 44 -11.57 -7.79 7.80
N PHE A 45 -10.58 -7.11 7.18
CA PHE A 45 -10.40 -5.65 7.21
C PHE A 45 -9.74 -5.19 5.91
N HIS A 46 -10.28 -4.14 5.29
CA HIS A 46 -9.67 -3.49 4.14
C HIS A 46 -8.69 -2.42 4.64
N THR A 47 -7.40 -2.65 4.40
CA THR A 47 -6.35 -1.76 4.89
C THR A 47 -5.26 -1.51 3.85
N SER A 48 -4.68 -0.32 3.88
CA SER A 48 -3.40 -0.03 3.22
C SER A 48 -2.39 0.51 4.21
N LEU A 49 -1.11 0.23 3.96
CA LEU A 49 0.02 0.81 4.67
C LEU A 49 0.87 1.60 3.69
N THR A 50 1.13 2.86 4.00
CA THR A 50 2.03 3.71 3.24
C THR A 50 3.21 4.13 4.12
N GLU A 51 4.42 3.91 3.64
CA GLU A 51 5.64 4.44 4.23
C GLU A 51 6.17 5.58 3.35
N ILE A 52 6.36 6.76 3.91
CA ILE A 52 6.95 7.93 3.25
C ILE A 52 8.28 8.24 3.91
N GLN A 53 9.35 8.24 3.14
CA GLN A 53 10.70 8.56 3.57
C GLN A 53 11.24 9.76 2.80
N TYR A 54 11.76 10.75 3.51
CA TYR A 54 12.47 11.86 2.87
C TYR A 54 13.91 11.46 2.56
N ASN A 55 14.26 11.50 1.28
CA ASN A 55 15.64 11.36 0.82
C ASN A 55 16.28 12.76 0.72
N ALA A 56 17.13 13.10 1.70
CA ALA A 56 17.77 14.42 1.76
C ALA A 56 18.78 14.66 0.61
N LYS A 57 19.37 13.60 0.07
CA LYS A 57 20.36 13.68 -1.02
C LYS A 57 19.66 14.04 -2.34
N GLU A 58 18.56 13.36 -2.64
CA GLU A 58 17.81 13.56 -3.89
C GLU A 58 16.72 14.65 -3.74
N LYS A 59 16.48 15.12 -2.50
CA LYS A 59 15.42 16.07 -2.14
C LYS A 59 14.04 15.58 -2.61
N SER A 60 13.79 14.29 -2.48
CA SER A 60 12.56 13.63 -2.90
C SER A 60 11.89 12.92 -1.73
N LEU A 61 10.60 12.61 -1.87
CA LEU A 61 9.93 11.65 -1.02
C LEU A 61 9.89 10.30 -1.74
N GLU A 62 10.44 9.28 -1.12
CA GLU A 62 10.33 7.89 -1.51
C GLU A 62 9.12 7.30 -0.78
N ILE A 63 8.20 6.73 -1.53
CA ILE A 63 6.91 6.27 -1.00
C ILE A 63 6.69 4.84 -1.43
N SER A 64 6.39 3.97 -0.46
CA SER A 64 5.91 2.61 -0.69
C SER A 64 4.51 2.45 -0.14
N ILE A 65 3.61 1.86 -0.93
CA ILE A 65 2.20 1.65 -0.58
C ILE A 65 1.91 0.16 -0.68
N ARG A 66 1.49 -0.47 0.43
CA ARG A 66 1.10 -1.88 0.49
C ARG A 66 -0.41 -1.99 0.52
N MET A 67 -0.96 -2.80 -0.37
CA MET A 67 -2.40 -3.14 -0.44
C MET A 67 -2.56 -4.63 -0.72
N PHE A 68 -3.69 -5.23 -0.33
CA PHE A 68 -4.03 -6.58 -0.75
C PHE A 68 -4.27 -6.62 -2.26
N THR A 69 -3.71 -7.62 -2.94
CA THR A 69 -3.67 -7.67 -4.39
C THR A 69 -5.05 -7.83 -5.01
N ASP A 70 -5.90 -8.68 -4.45
CA ASP A 70 -7.26 -8.93 -4.93
C ASP A 70 -8.18 -7.71 -4.76
N ASP A 71 -8.08 -7.02 -3.62
CA ASP A 71 -8.80 -5.75 -3.37
C ASP A 71 -8.35 -4.68 -4.38
N LEU A 72 -7.04 -4.59 -4.62
CA LEU A 72 -6.47 -3.65 -5.56
C LEU A 72 -6.90 -3.96 -7.01
N GLU A 73 -6.85 -5.22 -7.45
CA GLU A 73 -7.34 -5.63 -8.78
C GLU A 73 -8.83 -5.28 -8.97
N THR A 74 -9.63 -5.45 -7.92
CA THR A 74 -11.06 -5.10 -7.93
C THR A 74 -11.24 -3.59 -8.08
N ALA A 75 -10.50 -2.78 -7.31
CA ALA A 75 -10.55 -1.33 -7.40
C ALA A 75 -10.07 -0.83 -8.77
N LEU A 76 -8.96 -1.36 -9.27
CA LEU A 76 -8.41 -0.99 -10.59
C LEU A 76 -9.34 -1.39 -11.73
N THR A 77 -9.99 -2.55 -11.66
CA THR A 77 -10.98 -3.00 -12.67
C THR A 77 -12.17 -2.04 -12.73
N LYS A 78 -12.69 -1.63 -11.58
CA LYS A 78 -13.76 -0.61 -11.51
C LYS A 78 -13.30 0.73 -12.05
N PHE A 79 -12.12 1.19 -11.65
CA PHE A 79 -11.50 2.44 -12.12
C PHE A 79 -11.27 2.44 -13.63
N ASN A 80 -10.97 1.29 -14.21
CA ASN A 80 -10.77 1.07 -15.64
C ASN A 80 -12.07 0.77 -16.41
N ASN A 81 -13.21 1.31 -15.96
CA ASN A 81 -14.52 1.14 -16.58
C ASN A 81 -14.97 -0.33 -16.74
N GLY A 82 -14.60 -1.19 -15.80
CA GLY A 82 -14.96 -2.61 -15.79
C GLY A 82 -14.04 -3.50 -16.66
N GLN A 83 -13.05 -2.93 -17.33
CA GLN A 83 -12.05 -3.72 -18.04
C GLN A 83 -11.11 -4.37 -17.02
N LYS A 84 -11.06 -5.71 -17.03
CA LYS A 84 -10.30 -6.49 -16.05
C LYS A 84 -8.83 -6.07 -16.00
N VAL A 85 -8.37 -5.74 -14.81
CA VAL A 85 -6.97 -5.47 -14.50
C VAL A 85 -6.41 -6.62 -13.69
N MET A 86 -5.23 -7.12 -14.07
CA MET A 86 -4.52 -8.18 -13.39
C MET A 86 -3.12 -7.71 -13.03
N ILE A 87 -2.69 -8.06 -11.81
CA ILE A 87 -1.38 -7.72 -11.27
C ILE A 87 -0.52 -8.99 -11.22
N GLY A 88 0.65 -8.91 -11.83
CA GLY A 88 1.59 -10.03 -11.87
C GLY A 88 1.31 -11.07 -12.97
N GLY A 89 2.29 -11.98 -13.14
CA GLY A 89 2.24 -13.02 -14.14
C GLY A 89 2.34 -12.51 -15.58
N LYS A 90 2.00 -13.40 -16.53
CA LYS A 90 2.14 -13.09 -17.97
C LYS A 90 1.09 -12.11 -18.50
N ASN A 91 -0.02 -11.95 -17.78
CA ASN A 91 -1.14 -11.11 -18.22
C ASN A 91 -1.23 -9.81 -17.42
N ASP A 92 -0.16 -9.41 -16.73
CA ASP A 92 -0.12 -8.16 -16.01
C ASP A 92 -0.29 -6.97 -16.98
N ASN A 93 -1.35 -6.20 -16.74
CA ASN A 93 -1.72 -5.02 -17.53
C ASN A 93 -1.95 -3.79 -16.63
N SER A 94 -1.47 -3.86 -15.39
CA SER A 94 -1.88 -2.93 -14.33
C SER A 94 -1.13 -1.61 -14.30
N ASP A 95 0.14 -1.51 -14.74
CA ASP A 95 1.01 -0.35 -14.47
C ASP A 95 0.39 1.00 -14.87
N ALA A 96 -0.14 1.09 -16.08
CA ALA A 96 -0.71 2.36 -16.57
C ALA A 96 -1.98 2.77 -15.82
N VAL A 97 -2.83 1.79 -15.45
CA VAL A 97 -4.07 2.02 -14.71
C VAL A 97 -3.72 2.35 -13.25
N LEU A 98 -2.82 1.59 -12.66
CA LEU A 98 -2.34 1.75 -11.29
C LEU A 98 -1.72 3.13 -11.07
N SER A 99 -0.84 3.57 -11.99
CA SER A 99 -0.23 4.91 -11.92
C SER A 99 -1.29 6.02 -11.88
N LYS A 100 -2.30 5.95 -12.75
CA LYS A 100 -3.41 6.93 -12.77
C LYS A 100 -4.26 6.86 -11.49
N TYR A 101 -4.55 5.64 -11.04
CA TYR A 101 -5.32 5.40 -9.82
C TYR A 101 -4.64 6.03 -8.59
N ILE A 102 -3.34 5.76 -8.40
CA ILE A 102 -2.58 6.33 -7.29
C ILE A 102 -2.55 7.87 -7.38
N GLN A 103 -2.29 8.45 -8.55
CA GLN A 103 -2.30 9.91 -8.73
C GLN A 103 -3.64 10.56 -8.41
N GLN A 104 -4.75 9.83 -8.59
CA GLN A 104 -6.08 10.34 -8.27
C GLN A 104 -6.38 10.26 -6.78
N HIS A 105 -5.97 9.16 -6.11
CA HIS A 105 -6.39 8.80 -4.76
C HIS A 105 -5.35 9.09 -3.67
N PHE A 106 -4.11 9.44 -4.06
CA PHE A 106 -3.03 9.80 -3.13
C PHE A 106 -2.33 11.08 -3.60
N ALA A 107 -2.12 12.05 -2.69
CA ALA A 107 -1.44 13.30 -3.05
C ALA A 107 -0.84 14.00 -1.84
N ILE A 108 0.25 14.75 -2.09
CA ILE A 108 0.70 15.83 -1.23
C ILE A 108 0.28 17.15 -1.89
N ILE A 109 -0.47 17.97 -1.15
CA ILE A 109 -1.12 19.17 -1.64
C ILE A 109 -0.48 20.38 -0.97
N SER A 110 0.00 21.32 -1.78
CA SER A 110 0.64 22.56 -1.28
C SER A 110 -0.38 23.51 -0.64
N PRO A 111 0.10 24.53 0.13
CA PRO A 111 -0.78 25.58 0.64
C PRO A 111 -1.58 26.31 -0.45
N GLN A 112 -1.07 26.34 -1.69
CA GLN A 112 -1.76 26.91 -2.85
C GLN A 112 -2.75 25.92 -3.51
N LYS A 113 -3.07 24.82 -2.84
CA LYS A 113 -3.98 23.75 -3.30
C LYS A 113 -3.52 23.05 -4.59
N GLN A 114 -2.23 23.02 -4.85
CA GLN A 114 -1.64 22.31 -5.98
C GLN A 114 -1.12 20.94 -5.53
N LYS A 115 -1.47 19.88 -6.27
CA LYS A 115 -0.88 18.55 -6.06
C LYS A 115 0.59 18.56 -6.49
N LYS A 116 1.47 18.00 -5.69
CA LYS A 116 2.83 17.70 -6.12
C LYS A 116 2.83 16.60 -7.19
N PRO A 117 3.70 16.67 -8.20
CA PRO A 117 3.84 15.62 -9.21
C PRO A 117 4.29 14.31 -8.52
N LEU A 118 3.68 13.22 -8.91
CA LEU A 118 3.95 11.88 -8.40
C LEU A 118 4.40 11.00 -9.55
N ASN A 119 5.61 10.44 -9.45
CA ASN A 119 6.21 9.54 -10.42
C ASN A 119 5.98 8.10 -9.97
N PHE A 120 5.33 7.29 -10.79
CA PHE A 120 5.24 5.85 -10.59
C PHE A 120 6.59 5.22 -10.94
N ILE A 121 7.17 4.46 -10.01
CA ILE A 121 8.47 3.81 -10.17
C ILE A 121 8.29 2.33 -10.53
N GLY A 122 7.31 1.66 -9.94
CA GLY A 122 7.05 0.24 -10.17
C GLY A 122 6.20 -0.38 -9.07
N LYS A 123 6.08 -1.69 -9.14
CA LYS A 123 5.38 -2.51 -8.14
C LYS A 123 6.08 -3.83 -7.92
N GLU A 124 5.78 -4.47 -6.80
CA GLU A 124 6.27 -5.81 -6.43
C GLU A 124 5.17 -6.59 -5.73
N LEU A 125 5.08 -7.89 -6.02
CA LEU A 125 4.18 -8.81 -5.33
C LEU A 125 4.91 -9.45 -4.15
N GLU A 126 4.27 -9.42 -2.98
CA GLU A 126 4.74 -10.08 -1.77
C GLU A 126 3.59 -10.85 -1.10
N GLY A 127 3.55 -12.17 -1.28
CA GLY A 127 2.46 -12.99 -0.78
C GLY A 127 1.12 -12.61 -1.40
N ASP A 128 0.18 -12.19 -0.57
CA ASP A 128 -1.16 -11.73 -0.94
C ASP A 128 -1.25 -10.22 -1.20
N ALA A 129 -0.14 -9.51 -1.06
CA ALA A 129 -0.08 -8.06 -1.16
C ALA A 129 0.74 -7.59 -2.36
N THR A 130 0.43 -6.38 -2.81
CA THR A 130 1.19 -5.61 -3.79
C THR A 130 1.81 -4.40 -3.12
N TRP A 131 3.12 -4.26 -3.23
CA TRP A 131 3.86 -3.06 -2.93
C TRP A 131 3.93 -2.17 -4.16
N ILE A 132 3.64 -0.90 -4.01
CA ILE A 132 3.67 0.11 -5.07
C ILE A 132 4.67 1.17 -4.68
N TYR A 133 5.61 1.46 -5.57
CA TYR A 133 6.67 2.42 -5.35
C TYR A 133 6.43 3.68 -6.18
N VAL A 134 6.39 4.82 -5.50
CA VAL A 134 6.23 6.13 -6.12
C VAL A 134 7.20 7.15 -5.53
N GLU A 135 7.53 8.16 -6.27
CA GLU A 135 8.41 9.24 -5.86
C GLU A 135 7.74 10.61 -6.06
N ILE A 136 7.95 11.52 -5.13
CA ILE A 136 7.61 12.93 -5.30
C ILE A 136 8.90 13.75 -5.25
N PRO A 137 9.37 14.26 -6.41
CA PRO A 137 10.61 15.03 -6.49
C PRO A 137 10.45 16.45 -5.92
N ASN A 138 11.57 17.14 -5.71
CA ASN A 138 11.63 18.53 -5.27
C ASN A 138 10.78 18.80 -4.00
N SER A 139 10.92 17.91 -3.01
CA SER A 139 10.16 17.95 -1.78
C SER A 139 11.05 18.45 -0.64
N GLN A 140 10.74 19.65 -0.17
CA GLN A 140 11.40 20.29 0.98
C GLN A 140 10.36 21.16 1.66
N ASP A 141 10.45 21.28 2.99
CA ASP A 141 9.56 22.11 3.78
C ASP A 141 8.07 21.82 3.53
N PHE A 142 7.45 21.11 4.47
CA PHE A 142 6.04 20.71 4.36
C PHE A 142 5.09 21.58 5.17
N LYS A 143 5.54 22.75 5.63
CA LYS A 143 4.70 23.68 6.42
C LYS A 143 3.44 24.09 5.64
N GLY A 144 2.28 23.80 6.20
CA GLY A 144 0.98 24.08 5.58
C GLY A 144 0.61 23.19 4.40
N TYR A 145 1.36 22.11 4.17
CA TYR A 145 0.99 21.07 3.20
C TYR A 145 0.00 20.10 3.81
N PHE A 146 -0.80 19.49 2.93
CA PHE A 146 -1.76 18.45 3.30
C PHE A 146 -1.41 17.14 2.63
N LEU A 147 -1.53 16.06 3.38
CA LEU A 147 -1.53 14.70 2.88
C LEU A 147 -2.96 14.29 2.59
N TYR A 148 -3.24 13.82 1.39
CA TYR A 148 -4.54 13.29 0.97
C TYR A 148 -4.40 11.81 0.63
N ASN A 149 -5.28 10.98 1.18
CA ASN A 149 -5.31 9.56 0.92
C ASN A 149 -6.75 9.04 1.05
N ASN A 150 -7.33 8.63 -0.09
CA ASN A 150 -8.62 7.94 -0.13
C ASN A 150 -8.57 6.66 -0.96
N LEU A 151 -7.39 6.00 -0.99
CA LEU A 151 -7.20 4.73 -1.68
C LEU A 151 -8.26 3.72 -1.24
N MET A 152 -8.91 3.08 -2.21
CA MET A 152 -9.95 2.05 -2.07
C MET A 152 -11.20 2.44 -1.25
N GLN A 153 -11.33 3.69 -0.77
CA GLN A 153 -12.52 4.15 -0.02
C GLN A 153 -13.78 4.26 -0.90
N GLU A 154 -13.65 4.22 -2.20
CA GLU A 154 -14.78 4.13 -3.14
C GLU A 154 -15.28 2.69 -3.35
N MET A 155 -14.54 1.71 -2.81
CA MET A 155 -14.84 0.29 -2.89
C MET A 155 -15.35 -0.28 -1.57
N PHE A 156 -14.71 0.12 -0.46
CA PHE A 156 -14.92 -0.48 0.85
C PHE A 156 -15.21 0.60 1.88
N ASP A 157 -16.37 0.52 2.52
CA ASP A 157 -16.82 1.50 3.53
C ASP A 157 -15.98 1.45 4.81
N ASP A 158 -15.36 0.31 5.09
CA ASP A 158 -14.47 0.05 6.23
C ASP A 158 -12.99 0.29 5.92
N GLN A 159 -12.65 0.74 4.70
CA GLN A 159 -11.26 1.00 4.30
C GLN A 159 -10.54 1.93 5.27
N THR A 160 -9.39 1.47 5.72
CA THR A 160 -8.49 2.24 6.58
C THR A 160 -7.11 2.34 5.93
N ASN A 161 -6.60 3.57 5.78
CA ASN A 161 -5.30 3.83 5.18
C ASN A 161 -4.36 4.42 6.24
N LEU A 162 -3.32 3.68 6.61
CA LEU A 162 -2.28 4.11 7.53
C LEU A 162 -1.10 4.69 6.76
N VAL A 163 -0.62 5.86 7.16
CA VAL A 163 0.56 6.50 6.56
C VAL A 163 1.58 6.83 7.63
N ASN A 164 2.74 6.26 7.54
CA ASN A 164 3.92 6.61 8.32
C ASN A 164 4.79 7.57 7.52
N PHE A 165 4.95 8.79 8.00
CA PHE A 165 5.77 9.80 7.33
C PHE A 165 7.03 10.09 8.18
N THR A 166 8.20 9.88 7.58
CA THR A 166 9.50 10.19 8.19
C THR A 166 10.17 11.32 7.42
N TYR A 167 10.47 12.41 8.14
CA TYR A 167 11.14 13.59 7.58
C TYR A 167 12.25 14.05 8.53
N LEU A 168 13.50 14.09 8.07
CA LEU A 168 14.67 14.51 8.85
C LEU A 168 14.77 13.89 10.26
N GLY A 169 14.42 12.62 10.37
CA GLY A 169 14.42 11.86 11.64
C GLY A 169 13.14 11.95 12.48
N ASN A 170 12.25 12.89 12.18
CA ASN A 170 10.93 12.93 12.79
C ASN A 170 9.98 11.96 12.10
N LYS A 171 9.22 11.17 12.86
CA LYS A 171 8.22 10.23 12.34
C LYS A 171 6.84 10.58 12.88
N LYS A 172 5.86 10.63 11.99
CA LYS A 172 4.44 10.80 12.34
C LYS A 172 3.58 9.81 11.58
N THR A 173 2.53 9.33 12.24
CA THR A 173 1.54 8.42 11.66
C THR A 173 0.22 9.15 11.45
N TYR A 174 -0.36 9.01 10.25
CA TYR A 174 -1.67 9.54 9.88
C TYR A 174 -2.60 8.39 9.56
N LEU A 175 -3.86 8.52 9.97
CA LEU A 175 -4.92 7.55 9.72
C LEU A 175 -6.01 8.19 8.87
N PHE A 176 -6.32 7.56 7.73
CA PHE A 176 -7.38 7.99 6.82
C PHE A 176 -8.47 6.91 6.72
N ASN A 177 -9.71 7.35 6.63
CA ASN A 177 -10.89 6.50 6.51
C ASN A 177 -12.02 7.28 5.80
N ALA A 178 -13.22 6.72 5.72
CA ALA A 178 -14.36 7.36 5.07
C ALA A 178 -14.66 8.78 5.59
N LYS A 179 -14.35 9.07 6.87
CA LYS A 179 -14.58 10.38 7.52
C LYS A 179 -13.42 11.35 7.37
N THR A 180 -12.20 10.84 7.24
CA THR A 180 -10.96 11.64 7.20
C THR A 180 -10.15 11.25 5.98
N LYS A 181 -10.13 12.11 4.95
CA LYS A 181 -9.41 11.88 3.68
C LYS A 181 -8.19 12.78 3.52
N SER A 182 -8.02 13.76 4.39
CA SER A 182 -6.91 14.72 4.33
C SER A 182 -6.48 15.11 5.74
N ALA A 183 -5.17 15.32 5.91
CA ALA A 183 -4.58 15.80 7.16
C ALA A 183 -3.45 16.79 6.85
N GLU A 184 -3.26 17.81 7.69
CA GLU A 184 -2.11 18.71 7.59
C GLU A 184 -0.83 17.94 7.98
N ILE A 185 0.25 18.20 7.23
CA ILE A 185 1.57 17.63 7.53
C ILE A 185 2.23 18.51 8.57
N ASP A 186 2.41 17.98 9.76
CA ASP A 186 3.02 18.64 10.93
C ASP A 186 4.16 17.75 11.48
N LEU A 187 5.36 17.91 10.91
CA LEU A 187 6.59 17.13 11.16
C LEU A 187 7.71 18.00 11.73
#